data_97453f4b543af58899ecb9538eaa0002
#
_entry.id   97453f4b543af58899ecb9538eaa0002
#
_cell.length_a   1.000
_cell.length_b   1.000
_cell.length_c   1.000
_cell.angle_alpha   90.00
_cell.angle_beta   90.00
_cell.angle_gamma   90.00
#
_symmetry.space_group_name_H-M   'P 1'
#
loop_
_entity.id
_entity.type
_entity.pdbx_description
1 polymer ?
#
loop_
_entity_poly.entity_id
_entity_poly.type
_entity_poly.pdbx_seq_one_letter_code
_entity_poly.pdbx_strand_id
1 'polypeptide(L)'
;MLLRAAVAVVRGVGVCCISLGGQVKVPERKVNGNVIISEREPKIRIRLPQSVRYVGVDRWALYSIADCELHAFVEADGQKNVQRLYWVQFEGYLPSQPDLKHAYNSPQHATMGGMDFYVDAWARSRDTAIDPGSDREHIEALIKAKGYKMPVGMMYVRFVHLLDDSRRKELMIIYGEDVASAGYTAAELREEGKEHARWPGIAEGLAERGEKKIMIE
;
A
#
# COMPACT_ATOMS: atom_id res chain seq x y z
N MET A 1 76.06 21.52 -8.61
CA MET A 1 74.81 22.10 -8.13
C MET A 1 73.69 21.55 -9.03
N LEU A 2 73.16 20.43 -8.65
CA LEU A 2 72.19 19.67 -9.47
C LEU A 2 70.81 19.65 -8.74
N LEU A 3 69.84 20.31 -9.33
CA LEU A 3 68.50 20.43 -8.86
C LEU A 3 67.72 19.14 -9.20
N ARG A 4 67.29 18.40 -8.19
CA ARG A 4 66.39 17.23 -8.39
C ARG A 4 64.92 17.67 -8.32
N ALA A 5 64.21 17.54 -9.43
CA ALA A 5 62.78 17.69 -9.48
C ALA A 5 62.11 16.41 -8.97
N ALA A 6 61.29 16.52 -7.95
CA ALA A 6 60.42 15.44 -7.45
C ALA A 6 59.09 15.46 -8.22
N VAL A 7 58.81 14.35 -8.91
CA VAL A 7 57.51 14.11 -9.56
C VAL A 7 56.60 13.45 -8.54
N ALA A 8 55.56 14.16 -8.14
CA ALA A 8 54.48 13.59 -7.30
C ALA A 8 53.46 12.88 -8.18
N VAL A 9 53.39 11.55 -8.06
CA VAL A 9 52.34 10.73 -8.68
C VAL A 9 51.13 10.77 -7.80
N VAL A 10 50.11 11.52 -8.22
CA VAL A 10 48.79 11.48 -7.61
C VAL A 10 48.02 10.24 -8.16
N ARG A 11 47.90 9.20 -7.33
CA ARG A 11 47.03 8.07 -7.61
C ARG A 11 45.59 8.51 -7.31
N GLY A 12 44.81 8.82 -8.35
CA GLY A 12 43.40 9.03 -8.26
C GLY A 12 42.69 7.69 -7.98
N VAL A 13 42.17 7.52 -6.77
CA VAL A 13 41.22 6.44 -6.45
C VAL A 13 39.89 6.87 -7.04
N GLY A 14 39.57 6.32 -8.20
CA GLY A 14 38.25 6.47 -8.79
C GLY A 14 37.20 5.71 -7.93
N VAL A 15 36.48 6.44 -7.11
CA VAL A 15 35.28 5.89 -6.47
C VAL A 15 34.22 5.72 -7.56
N CYS A 16 34.06 4.49 -8.03
CA CYS A 16 33.00 4.12 -8.92
C CYS A 16 31.69 4.10 -8.09
N CYS A 17 31.00 5.25 -8.05
CA CYS A 17 29.63 5.31 -7.55
C CYS A 17 28.75 4.54 -8.54
N ILE A 18 28.49 3.27 -8.23
CA ILE A 18 27.40 2.50 -8.88
C ILE A 18 26.11 3.13 -8.36
N SER A 19 25.59 4.11 -9.10
CA SER A 19 24.21 4.56 -8.94
C SER A 19 23.32 3.40 -9.35
N LEU A 20 22.77 2.69 -8.38
CA LEU A 20 21.60 1.84 -8.58
C LEU A 20 20.43 2.78 -8.88
N GLY A 21 20.40 3.29 -10.10
CA GLY A 21 19.34 4.14 -10.62
C GLY A 21 18.15 3.29 -10.99
N GLY A 22 17.33 2.92 -10.01
CA GLY A 22 15.94 2.59 -10.28
C GLY A 22 15.31 3.86 -10.89
N GLN A 23 14.86 3.80 -12.15
CA GLN A 23 14.08 4.90 -12.73
C GLN A 23 12.87 5.14 -11.84
N VAL A 24 12.80 6.33 -11.22
CA VAL A 24 11.59 6.75 -10.50
C VAL A 24 10.46 6.79 -11.51
N LYS A 25 9.56 5.83 -11.44
CA LYS A 25 8.40 5.79 -12.33
C LYS A 25 7.44 6.93 -11.96
N VAL A 26 7.03 7.70 -12.96
CA VAL A 26 6.07 8.78 -12.75
C VAL A 26 4.69 8.18 -12.48
N PRO A 27 3.98 8.65 -11.44
CA PRO A 27 2.61 8.22 -11.18
C PRO A 27 1.68 8.52 -12.37
N GLU A 28 0.74 7.62 -12.66
CA GLU A 28 -0.22 7.75 -13.75
C GLU A 28 -1.56 8.34 -13.31
N ARG A 29 -1.86 8.28 -12.01
CA ARG A 29 -3.09 8.79 -11.42
C ARG A 29 -2.83 10.12 -10.73
N LYS A 30 -3.86 10.97 -10.69
CA LYS A 30 -3.80 12.29 -10.05
C LYS A 30 -4.57 12.27 -8.75
N VAL A 31 -4.09 13.03 -7.78
CA VAL A 31 -4.79 13.25 -6.52
C VAL A 31 -5.16 14.73 -6.40
N ASN A 32 -6.45 14.98 -6.11
CA ASN A 32 -6.96 16.30 -5.81
C ASN A 32 -7.69 16.26 -4.46
N GLY A 33 -7.03 16.78 -3.42
CA GLY A 33 -7.54 16.68 -2.04
C GLY A 33 -7.69 15.23 -1.59
N ASN A 34 -8.92 14.80 -1.40
CA ASN A 34 -9.29 13.43 -0.99
C ASN A 34 -9.81 12.56 -2.15
N VAL A 35 -9.57 12.97 -3.39
CA VAL A 35 -10.03 12.24 -4.59
C VAL A 35 -8.86 11.77 -5.43
N ILE A 36 -8.81 10.47 -5.71
CA ILE A 36 -7.92 9.88 -6.71
C ILE A 36 -8.66 9.89 -8.05
N ILE A 37 -8.00 10.34 -9.11
CA ILE A 37 -8.54 10.42 -10.47
C ILE A 37 -7.67 9.56 -11.38
N SER A 38 -8.26 8.51 -11.92
CA SER A 38 -7.67 7.65 -12.93
C SER A 38 -8.30 7.95 -14.29
N GLU A 39 -7.49 8.46 -15.22
CA GLU A 39 -7.86 8.64 -16.64
C GLU A 39 -7.47 7.41 -17.48
N ARG A 40 -6.83 6.44 -16.83
CA ARG A 40 -6.43 5.16 -17.41
C ARG A 40 -7.36 4.05 -16.93
N GLU A 41 -7.00 2.81 -17.21
CA GLU A 41 -7.75 1.64 -16.79
C GLU A 41 -7.49 1.31 -15.30
N PRO A 42 -8.58 1.20 -14.49
CA PRO A 42 -9.94 1.60 -14.80
C PRO A 42 -10.10 3.15 -14.80
N LYS A 43 -11.00 3.68 -15.65
CA LYS A 43 -11.37 5.11 -15.61
C LYS A 43 -12.35 5.32 -14.49
N ILE A 44 -11.87 5.83 -13.35
CA ILE A 44 -12.67 6.00 -12.14
C ILE A 44 -12.22 7.23 -11.34
N ARG A 45 -13.09 7.63 -10.45
CA ARG A 45 -12.77 8.54 -9.35
C ARG A 45 -13.04 7.83 -8.03
N ILE A 46 -12.05 7.82 -7.15
CA ILE A 46 -12.17 7.27 -5.80
C ILE A 46 -12.14 8.42 -4.83
N ARG A 47 -13.27 8.67 -4.18
CA ARG A 47 -13.42 9.71 -3.17
C ARG A 47 -13.39 9.09 -1.79
N LEU A 48 -12.51 9.61 -0.95
CA LEU A 48 -12.35 9.26 0.45
C LEU A 48 -13.00 10.33 1.35
N PRO A 49 -13.14 10.09 2.66
CA PRO A 49 -13.68 11.10 3.59
C PRO A 49 -12.90 12.41 3.56
N GLN A 50 -13.57 13.51 3.89
CA GLN A 50 -12.94 14.85 3.96
C GLN A 50 -11.86 14.94 5.06
N SER A 51 -11.93 14.07 6.07
CA SER A 51 -11.00 14.02 7.21
C SER A 51 -9.63 13.45 6.86
N VAL A 52 -9.50 12.75 5.71
CA VAL A 52 -8.22 12.13 5.35
C VAL A 52 -7.15 13.16 4.98
N ARG A 53 -5.91 12.78 5.19
CA ARG A 53 -4.72 13.50 4.70
C ARG A 53 -3.99 12.63 3.69
N TYR A 54 -3.71 13.19 2.51
CA TYR A 54 -2.88 12.53 1.51
C TYR A 54 -1.44 12.42 2.02
N VAL A 55 -0.92 11.21 2.05
CA VAL A 55 0.46 10.92 2.50
C VAL A 55 1.42 10.97 1.32
N GLY A 56 1.04 10.36 0.19
CA GLY A 56 1.88 10.32 -0.99
C GLY A 56 1.53 9.19 -1.94
N VAL A 57 2.34 9.07 -2.97
CA VAL A 57 2.29 8.03 -3.98
C VAL A 57 3.65 7.37 -4.08
N ASP A 58 3.65 6.06 -4.36
CA ASP A 58 4.83 5.33 -4.79
C ASP A 58 4.51 4.49 -6.02
N ARG A 59 5.50 4.27 -6.89
CA ARG A 59 5.36 3.41 -8.06
C ARG A 59 6.62 2.61 -8.29
N TRP A 60 6.50 1.29 -8.25
CA TRP A 60 7.62 0.36 -8.34
C TRP A 60 7.26 -0.89 -9.14
N ALA A 61 8.26 -1.73 -9.37
CA ALA A 61 8.05 -3.07 -9.90
C ALA A 61 8.11 -4.08 -8.76
N LEU A 62 6.93 -4.57 -8.33
CA LEU A 62 6.80 -5.58 -7.29
C LEU A 62 7.50 -6.86 -7.75
N TYR A 63 8.56 -7.27 -7.04
CA TYR A 63 9.37 -8.46 -7.34
C TYR A 63 9.79 -8.60 -8.81
N SER A 64 9.84 -7.51 -9.57
CA SER A 64 10.10 -7.48 -11.02
C SER A 64 9.07 -8.23 -11.86
N ILE A 65 7.87 -8.48 -11.35
CA ILE A 65 6.78 -9.18 -12.04
C ILE A 65 5.54 -8.33 -12.31
N ALA A 66 5.28 -7.33 -11.45
CA ALA A 66 4.11 -6.45 -11.59
C ALA A 66 4.51 -4.97 -11.46
N ASP A 67 3.82 -4.10 -12.19
CA ASP A 67 3.89 -2.64 -12.05
C ASP A 67 2.82 -2.20 -11.07
N CYS A 68 3.23 -1.60 -9.94
CA CYS A 68 2.35 -1.15 -8.87
C CYS A 68 2.41 0.37 -8.75
N GLU A 69 1.25 1.01 -8.59
CA GLU A 69 1.11 2.41 -8.20
C GLU A 69 0.19 2.51 -7.00
N LEU A 70 0.75 2.97 -5.88
CA LEU A 70 0.11 3.04 -4.57
C LEU A 70 -0.12 4.49 -4.17
N HIS A 71 -1.34 4.82 -3.73
CA HIS A 71 -1.70 6.10 -3.11
C HIS A 71 -2.11 5.87 -1.66
N ALA A 72 -1.47 6.59 -0.74
CA ALA A 72 -1.70 6.47 0.70
C ALA A 72 -2.42 7.70 1.26
N PHE A 73 -3.43 7.45 2.11
CA PHE A 73 -4.10 8.48 2.90
C PHE A 73 -4.29 7.99 4.33
N VAL A 74 -4.32 8.90 5.28
CA VAL A 74 -4.53 8.58 6.69
C VAL A 74 -5.53 9.53 7.35
N GLU A 75 -6.23 9.02 8.35
CA GLU A 75 -6.80 9.82 9.44
C GLU A 75 -5.90 9.65 10.64
N ALA A 76 -5.43 10.73 11.23
CA ALA A 76 -4.49 10.72 12.34
C ALA A 76 -4.83 11.82 13.35
N ASP A 77 -4.43 11.62 14.60
CA ASP A 77 -4.55 12.63 15.66
C ASP A 77 -3.56 13.79 15.48
N GLY A 78 -3.63 14.78 16.37
CA GLY A 78 -2.74 15.95 16.38
C GLY A 78 -1.26 15.60 16.64
N GLN A 79 -0.95 14.40 17.09
CA GLN A 79 0.41 13.89 17.33
C GLN A 79 0.89 12.98 16.18
N LYS A 80 0.12 12.93 15.07
CA LYS A 80 0.34 12.10 13.90
C LYS A 80 0.27 10.59 14.16
N ASN A 81 -0.43 10.14 15.21
CA ASN A 81 -0.74 8.73 15.36
C ASN A 81 -1.87 8.36 14.40
N VAL A 82 -1.62 7.40 13.54
CA VAL A 82 -2.60 6.93 12.54
C VAL A 82 -3.71 6.18 13.24
N GLN A 83 -4.96 6.58 12.98
CA GLN A 83 -6.17 5.91 13.45
C GLN A 83 -6.82 5.09 12.35
N ARG A 84 -6.76 5.61 11.10
CA ARG A 84 -7.24 4.91 9.89
C ARG A 84 -6.28 5.10 8.74
N LEU A 85 -6.18 4.05 7.93
CA LEU A 85 -5.38 4.01 6.71
C LEU A 85 -6.28 3.72 5.53
N TYR A 86 -6.07 4.44 4.43
CA TYR A 86 -6.64 4.16 3.11
C TYR A 86 -5.48 4.00 2.14
N TRP A 87 -5.38 2.82 1.58
CA TRP A 87 -4.35 2.42 0.64
C TRP A 87 -5.04 2.01 -0.65
N VAL A 88 -4.81 2.76 -1.71
CA VAL A 88 -5.37 2.47 -3.04
C VAL A 88 -4.21 2.12 -3.96
N GLN A 89 -4.25 0.93 -4.55
CA GLN A 89 -3.20 0.43 -5.42
C GLN A 89 -3.78 -0.02 -6.76
N PHE A 90 -3.10 0.37 -7.83
CA PHE A 90 -3.33 -0.12 -9.17
C PHE A 90 -2.16 -1.01 -9.52
N GLU A 91 -2.45 -2.24 -9.91
CA GLU A 91 -1.43 -3.25 -10.18
C GLU A 91 -1.68 -3.94 -11.52
N GLY A 92 -0.60 -4.31 -12.19
CA GLY A 92 -0.68 -5.10 -13.40
C GLY A 92 0.60 -5.88 -13.67
N TYR A 93 0.48 -7.16 -14.03
CA TYR A 93 1.61 -7.97 -14.41
C TYR A 93 2.34 -7.40 -15.62
N LEU A 94 3.67 -7.39 -15.56
CA LEU A 94 4.52 -6.91 -16.63
C LEU A 94 4.34 -7.76 -17.91
N PRO A 95 4.54 -7.20 -19.12
CA PRO A 95 4.51 -7.95 -20.37
C PRO A 95 5.49 -9.13 -20.42
N SER A 96 6.59 -9.06 -19.65
CA SER A 96 7.57 -10.14 -19.49
C SER A 96 7.02 -11.35 -18.73
N GLN A 97 5.83 -11.24 -18.13
CA GLN A 97 5.17 -12.29 -17.33
C GLN A 97 3.79 -12.62 -17.94
N PRO A 98 3.71 -13.15 -19.17
CA PRO A 98 2.44 -13.27 -19.89
C PRO A 98 1.45 -14.25 -19.24
N ASP A 99 1.94 -15.25 -18.52
CA ASP A 99 1.15 -16.34 -17.95
C ASP A 99 0.64 -16.07 -16.53
N LEU A 100 1.15 -15.00 -15.87
CA LEU A 100 0.71 -14.67 -14.53
C LEU A 100 -0.68 -14.04 -14.53
N LYS A 101 -1.52 -14.48 -13.58
CA LYS A 101 -2.90 -14.00 -13.37
C LYS A 101 -3.17 -13.88 -11.88
N HIS A 102 -3.92 -12.85 -11.51
CA HIS A 102 -4.44 -12.72 -10.15
C HIS A 102 -5.49 -13.80 -9.88
N ALA A 103 -5.46 -14.38 -8.69
CA ALA A 103 -6.41 -15.38 -8.25
C ALA A 103 -6.81 -15.15 -6.79
N TYR A 104 -8.10 -14.98 -6.56
CA TYR A 104 -8.69 -14.76 -5.25
C TYR A 104 -9.72 -15.84 -4.96
N ASN A 105 -9.70 -16.35 -3.74
CA ASN A 105 -10.67 -17.31 -3.20
C ASN A 105 -11.41 -16.72 -2.00
N SER A 106 -11.53 -15.40 -1.94
CA SER A 106 -12.18 -14.68 -0.85
C SER A 106 -13.62 -15.16 -0.68
N PRO A 107 -14.06 -15.50 0.55
CA PRO A 107 -15.40 -16.00 0.79
C PRO A 107 -16.47 -14.90 0.74
N GLN A 108 -16.04 -13.64 0.80
CA GLN A 108 -16.91 -12.47 0.82
C GLN A 108 -16.71 -11.62 -0.43
N HIS A 109 -17.78 -10.96 -0.86
CA HIS A 109 -17.80 -10.04 -1.98
C HIS A 109 -18.54 -8.76 -1.59
N ALA A 110 -18.18 -7.65 -2.23
CA ALA A 110 -18.84 -6.35 -2.09
C ALA A 110 -19.02 -5.70 -3.47
N THR A 111 -20.03 -4.86 -3.63
CA THR A 111 -20.24 -4.06 -4.84
C THR A 111 -20.10 -2.58 -4.49
N MET A 112 -19.10 -1.91 -5.05
CA MET A 112 -18.88 -0.47 -4.88
C MET A 112 -18.77 0.20 -6.24
N GLY A 113 -19.52 1.30 -6.46
CA GLY A 113 -19.51 2.02 -7.75
C GLY A 113 -19.90 1.15 -8.95
N GLY A 114 -20.70 0.11 -8.76
CA GLY A 114 -21.09 -0.85 -9.81
C GLY A 114 -20.00 -1.88 -10.17
N MET A 115 -18.92 -1.95 -9.42
CA MET A 115 -17.85 -2.93 -9.58
C MET A 115 -17.89 -3.96 -8.45
N ASP A 116 -17.67 -5.24 -8.78
CA ASP A 116 -17.61 -6.33 -7.82
C ASP A 116 -16.19 -6.51 -7.29
N PHE A 117 -16.06 -6.66 -5.97
CA PHE A 117 -14.80 -6.83 -5.26
C PHE A 117 -14.77 -8.15 -4.50
N TYR A 118 -13.64 -8.84 -4.55
CA TYR A 118 -13.26 -9.86 -3.58
C TYR A 118 -12.90 -9.18 -2.26
N VAL A 119 -13.35 -9.73 -1.12
CA VAL A 119 -13.16 -9.11 0.19
C VAL A 119 -12.45 -10.05 1.15
N ASP A 120 -11.32 -9.60 1.70
CA ASP A 120 -10.56 -10.29 2.74
C ASP A 120 -10.29 -9.35 3.91
N ALA A 121 -10.24 -9.89 5.13
CA ALA A 121 -9.89 -9.12 6.31
C ALA A 121 -8.90 -9.85 7.20
N TRP A 122 -8.03 -9.09 7.88
CA TRP A 122 -7.04 -9.63 8.84
C TRP A 122 -6.65 -8.60 9.89
N ALA A 123 -6.13 -9.09 11.02
CA ALA A 123 -5.47 -8.25 12.02
C ALA A 123 -3.95 -8.51 12.01
N ARG A 124 -3.15 -7.44 12.15
CA ARG A 124 -1.69 -7.53 12.14
C ARG A 124 -1.06 -6.61 13.17
N SER A 125 -0.07 -7.13 13.89
CA SER A 125 0.80 -6.35 14.77
C SER A 125 1.89 -5.63 13.95
N ARG A 126 2.32 -4.47 14.41
CA ARG A 126 3.40 -3.69 13.78
C ARG A 126 4.73 -4.41 13.76
N ASP A 127 5.01 -5.22 14.79
CA ASP A 127 6.24 -6.01 14.97
C ASP A 127 6.33 -7.25 14.05
N THR A 128 5.25 -7.57 13.32
CA THR A 128 5.31 -8.62 12.29
C THR A 128 6.38 -8.25 11.25
N ALA A 129 7.26 -9.17 10.91
CA ALA A 129 8.31 -8.97 9.93
C ALA A 129 7.76 -8.44 8.59
N ILE A 130 8.52 -7.56 7.95
CA ILE A 130 8.19 -6.99 6.63
C ILE A 130 9.08 -7.69 5.61
N ASP A 131 8.46 -8.27 4.59
CA ASP A 131 9.19 -8.86 3.48
C ASP A 131 9.79 -7.75 2.62
N PRO A 132 11.09 -7.78 2.32
CA PRO A 132 11.74 -6.78 1.48
C PRO A 132 11.09 -6.70 0.09
N GLY A 133 10.87 -5.48 -0.41
CA GLY A 133 10.22 -5.21 -1.71
C GLY A 133 8.73 -5.44 -1.73
N SER A 134 8.09 -5.76 -0.59
CA SER A 134 6.64 -5.95 -0.51
C SER A 134 5.88 -4.63 -0.53
N ASP A 135 4.61 -4.67 -0.91
CA ASP A 135 3.69 -3.53 -0.82
C ASP A 135 3.68 -2.89 0.57
N ARG A 136 3.81 -3.72 1.60
CA ARG A 136 3.85 -3.24 2.98
C ARG A 136 5.09 -2.38 3.27
N GLU A 137 6.24 -2.74 2.75
CA GLU A 137 7.45 -1.92 2.89
C GLU A 137 7.24 -0.53 2.27
N HIS A 138 6.65 -0.48 1.08
CA HIS A 138 6.38 0.77 0.37
C HIS A 138 5.39 1.66 1.10
N ILE A 139 4.24 1.14 1.57
CA ILE A 139 3.26 1.95 2.31
C ILE A 139 3.81 2.45 3.64
N GLU A 140 4.53 1.60 4.40
CA GLU A 140 5.10 2.01 5.69
C GLU A 140 6.22 3.05 5.51
N ALA A 141 7.02 2.94 4.44
CA ALA A 141 8.02 3.94 4.09
C ALA A 141 7.39 5.31 3.80
N LEU A 142 6.30 5.36 3.01
CA LEU A 142 5.56 6.60 2.74
C LEU A 142 5.03 7.24 4.03
N ILE A 143 4.37 6.45 4.88
CA ILE A 143 3.79 6.91 6.15
C ILE A 143 4.88 7.48 7.05
N LYS A 144 5.99 6.75 7.21
CA LYS A 144 7.15 7.15 8.02
C LYS A 144 7.81 8.43 7.49
N ALA A 145 7.99 8.55 6.16
CA ALA A 145 8.61 9.71 5.53
C ALA A 145 7.85 11.03 5.80
N LYS A 146 6.52 10.94 6.00
CA LYS A 146 5.66 12.08 6.37
C LYS A 146 5.55 12.28 7.90
N GLY A 147 6.27 11.48 8.67
CA GLY A 147 6.32 11.57 10.13
C GLY A 147 5.07 11.04 10.83
N TYR A 148 4.21 10.27 10.14
CA TYR A 148 3.10 9.56 10.77
C TYR A 148 3.60 8.32 11.51
N LYS A 149 2.85 7.92 12.52
CA LYS A 149 3.18 6.78 13.39
C LYS A 149 2.06 5.75 13.28
N MET A 150 2.40 4.57 12.79
CA MET A 150 1.47 3.44 12.79
C MET A 150 1.21 2.95 14.21
N PRO A 151 -0.02 2.54 14.56
CA PRO A 151 -0.33 1.97 15.88
C PRO A 151 0.37 0.61 16.08
N VAL A 152 0.28 0.08 17.29
CA VAL A 152 0.87 -1.22 17.65
C VAL A 152 0.23 -2.38 16.86
N GLY A 153 -1.05 -2.24 16.55
CA GLY A 153 -1.79 -3.20 15.74
C GLY A 153 -2.84 -2.53 14.87
N MET A 154 -3.06 -3.10 13.72
CA MET A 154 -4.10 -2.69 12.77
C MET A 154 -4.98 -3.87 12.41
N MET A 155 -6.26 -3.61 12.20
CA MET A 155 -7.16 -4.48 11.46
C MET A 155 -7.38 -3.89 10.08
N TYR A 156 -7.40 -4.74 9.06
CA TYR A 156 -7.49 -4.37 7.66
C TYR A 156 -8.61 -5.12 6.97
N VAL A 157 -9.26 -4.47 6.02
CA VAL A 157 -10.06 -5.10 4.99
C VAL A 157 -9.50 -4.71 3.62
N ARG A 158 -9.39 -5.68 2.73
CA ARG A 158 -8.94 -5.53 1.35
C ARG A 158 -10.10 -5.79 0.41
N PHE A 159 -10.31 -4.87 -0.52
CA PHE A 159 -11.24 -4.98 -1.63
C PHE A 159 -10.43 -5.08 -2.92
N VAL A 160 -10.62 -6.14 -3.70
CA VAL A 160 -9.90 -6.32 -4.97
C VAL A 160 -10.90 -6.48 -6.11
N HIS A 161 -10.78 -5.62 -7.11
CA HIS A 161 -11.51 -5.69 -8.36
C HIS A 161 -10.56 -6.10 -9.50
N LEU A 162 -10.87 -7.18 -10.19
CA LEU A 162 -10.14 -7.59 -11.39
C LEU A 162 -10.68 -6.82 -12.60
N LEU A 163 -9.80 -6.17 -13.36
CA LEU A 163 -10.20 -5.21 -14.38
C LEU A 163 -10.80 -5.87 -15.63
N ASP A 164 -10.40 -7.11 -15.89
CA ASP A 164 -10.86 -7.85 -17.07
C ASP A 164 -10.75 -9.38 -16.90
N ASP A 165 -11.27 -10.14 -17.84
CA ASP A 165 -11.23 -11.61 -17.85
C ASP A 165 -9.81 -12.17 -17.96
N SER A 166 -8.84 -11.38 -18.41
CA SER A 166 -7.43 -11.80 -18.44
C SER A 166 -6.84 -11.94 -17.05
N ARG A 167 -7.44 -11.27 -16.05
CA ARG A 167 -7.06 -11.26 -14.63
C ARG A 167 -5.60 -10.84 -14.44
N ARG A 168 -5.10 -9.97 -15.32
CA ARG A 168 -3.72 -9.50 -15.28
C ARG A 168 -3.55 -8.14 -14.62
N LYS A 169 -4.66 -7.44 -14.40
CA LYS A 169 -4.71 -6.12 -13.77
C LYS A 169 -5.78 -6.07 -12.71
N GLU A 170 -5.49 -5.31 -11.67
CA GLU A 170 -6.43 -5.13 -10.57
C GLU A 170 -6.41 -3.72 -9.99
N LEU A 171 -7.52 -3.37 -9.36
CA LEU A 171 -7.64 -2.29 -8.41
C LEU A 171 -7.76 -2.91 -7.02
N MET A 172 -6.82 -2.61 -6.15
CA MET A 172 -6.85 -3.01 -4.74
C MET A 172 -7.07 -1.80 -3.86
N ILE A 173 -8.04 -1.89 -2.95
CA ILE A 173 -8.28 -0.87 -1.92
C ILE A 173 -8.20 -1.53 -0.57
N ILE A 174 -7.29 -1.06 0.29
CA ILE A 174 -7.18 -1.53 1.67
C ILE A 174 -7.63 -0.40 2.60
N TYR A 175 -8.61 -0.69 3.43
CA TYR A 175 -9.02 0.14 4.54
C TYR A 175 -8.52 -0.47 5.83
N GLY A 176 -7.90 0.34 6.69
CA GLY A 176 -7.37 -0.12 7.97
C GLY A 176 -7.79 0.77 9.13
N GLU A 177 -8.01 0.15 10.30
CA GLU A 177 -8.27 0.85 11.57
C GLU A 177 -7.31 0.37 12.65
N ASP A 178 -6.96 1.27 13.58
CA ASP A 178 -6.27 0.87 14.82
C ASP A 178 -7.11 -0.17 15.55
N VAL A 179 -6.54 -1.36 15.76
CA VAL A 179 -7.23 -2.47 16.43
C VAL A 179 -7.63 -2.14 17.87
N ALA A 180 -6.93 -1.22 18.52
CA ALA A 180 -7.28 -0.75 19.86
C ALA A 180 -8.65 -0.07 19.91
N SER A 181 -9.14 0.48 18.79
CA SER A 181 -10.49 1.05 18.67
C SER A 181 -11.60 0.01 18.84
N ALA A 182 -11.32 -1.26 18.59
CA ALA A 182 -12.22 -2.38 18.83
C ALA A 182 -12.07 -2.99 20.24
N GLY A 183 -11.13 -2.49 21.06
CA GLY A 183 -10.87 -2.97 22.41
C GLY A 183 -9.99 -4.22 22.49
N TYR A 184 -9.27 -4.56 21.41
CA TYR A 184 -8.43 -5.76 21.31
C TYR A 184 -7.01 -5.44 20.88
N THR A 185 -6.15 -6.43 20.94
CA THR A 185 -4.86 -6.45 20.28
C THR A 185 -4.94 -7.32 19.01
N ALA A 186 -4.05 -7.10 18.06
CA ALA A 186 -4.01 -7.93 16.86
C ALA A 186 -3.69 -9.42 17.19
N ALA A 187 -2.91 -9.67 18.24
CA ALA A 187 -2.60 -11.03 18.69
C ALA A 187 -3.82 -11.78 19.24
N GLU A 188 -4.71 -11.08 19.94
CA GLU A 188 -5.95 -11.67 20.49
C GLU A 188 -6.94 -12.07 19.40
N LEU A 189 -6.95 -11.39 18.24
CA LEU A 189 -7.90 -11.63 17.16
C LEU A 189 -7.41 -12.63 16.10
N ARG A 190 -6.12 -13.00 16.10
CA ARG A 190 -5.59 -13.99 15.17
C ARG A 190 -6.15 -15.38 15.47
N GLU A 191 -5.98 -16.32 14.53
CA GLU A 191 -6.50 -17.68 14.58
C GLU A 191 -6.20 -18.42 15.91
N GLU A 192 -5.02 -18.23 16.48
CA GLU A 192 -4.63 -18.81 17.77
C GLU A 192 -4.90 -17.87 18.97
N GLY A 193 -5.50 -16.72 18.74
CA GLY A 193 -5.76 -15.71 19.76
C GLY A 193 -7.00 -16.03 20.59
N LYS A 194 -6.96 -15.64 21.88
CA LYS A 194 -8.05 -15.93 22.85
C LYS A 194 -9.40 -15.31 22.47
N GLU A 195 -9.41 -14.28 21.63
CA GLU A 195 -10.61 -13.56 21.18
C GLU A 195 -10.93 -13.83 19.69
N HIS A 196 -10.29 -14.84 19.07
CA HIS A 196 -10.50 -15.16 17.65
C HIS A 196 -11.97 -15.37 17.28
N ALA A 197 -12.77 -15.97 18.17
CA ALA A 197 -14.19 -16.17 17.95
C ALA A 197 -14.99 -14.87 17.69
N ARG A 198 -14.43 -13.72 18.05
CA ARG A 198 -15.03 -12.41 17.78
C ARG A 198 -14.66 -11.84 16.42
N TRP A 199 -13.59 -12.36 15.82
CA TRP A 199 -13.04 -11.84 14.57
C TRP A 199 -14.06 -11.76 13.43
N PRO A 200 -14.90 -12.77 13.15
CA PRO A 200 -15.85 -12.69 12.05
C PRO A 200 -16.77 -11.45 12.11
N GLY A 201 -17.35 -11.16 13.26
CA GLY A 201 -18.21 -9.97 13.41
C GLY A 201 -17.44 -8.65 13.37
N ILE A 202 -16.19 -8.63 13.86
CA ILE A 202 -15.31 -7.45 13.74
C ILE A 202 -14.93 -7.20 12.29
N ALA A 203 -14.57 -8.25 11.55
CA ALA A 203 -14.20 -8.19 10.13
C ALA A 203 -15.37 -7.72 9.25
N GLU A 204 -16.58 -8.25 9.48
CA GLU A 204 -17.80 -7.81 8.79
C GLU A 204 -18.07 -6.32 9.04
N GLY A 205 -18.08 -5.89 10.30
CA GLY A 205 -18.25 -4.48 10.63
C GLY A 205 -17.15 -3.56 10.07
N LEU A 206 -15.90 -4.07 9.96
CA LEU A 206 -14.80 -3.34 9.34
C LEU A 206 -15.03 -3.17 7.82
N ALA A 207 -15.47 -4.23 7.14
CA ALA A 207 -15.80 -4.20 5.71
C ALA A 207 -16.92 -3.18 5.43
N GLU A 208 -18.02 -3.25 6.18
CA GLU A 208 -19.14 -2.29 6.06
C GLU A 208 -18.66 -0.82 6.25
N ARG A 209 -17.77 -0.57 7.22
CA ARG A 209 -17.24 0.78 7.44
C ARG A 209 -16.34 1.22 6.30
N GLY A 210 -15.53 0.32 5.73
CA GLY A 210 -14.73 0.57 4.55
C GLY A 210 -15.58 0.95 3.34
N GLU A 211 -16.60 0.14 3.02
CA GLU A 211 -17.55 0.39 1.92
C GLU A 211 -18.25 1.74 2.04
N LYS A 212 -18.73 2.08 3.24
CA LYS A 212 -19.40 3.38 3.50
C LYS A 212 -18.49 4.60 3.36
N LYS A 213 -17.16 4.41 3.52
CA LYS A 213 -16.18 5.49 3.47
C LYS A 213 -15.52 5.67 2.10
N ILE A 214 -15.61 4.68 1.23
CA ILE A 214 -14.97 4.69 -0.08
C ILE A 214 -16.06 4.83 -1.14
N MET A 215 -16.08 5.97 -1.81
CA MET A 215 -17.04 6.23 -2.90
C MET A 215 -16.30 6.10 -4.23
N ILE A 216 -16.82 5.26 -5.12
CA ILE A 216 -16.29 5.05 -6.47
C ILE A 216 -17.31 5.60 -7.49
N GLU A 217 -16.81 6.48 -8.41
CA GLU A 217 -17.58 7.17 -9.44
C GLU A 217 -17.00 6.91 -10.83
#